data_2a3757c44305d79877ad3468706594df
#
_entry.id   2a3757c44305d79877ad3468706594df
#
_cell.length_a   1.000
_cell.length_b   1.000
_cell.length_c   1.000
_cell.angle_alpha   90.00
_cell.angle_beta   90.00
_cell.angle_gamma   90.00
#
_symmetry.space_group_name_H-M   'P 1'
#
loop_
_entity.id
_entity.type
_entity.pdbx_description
1 polymer ?
#
loop_
_entity_poly.entity_id
_entity_poly.type
_entity_poly.pdbx_seq_one_letter_code
_entity_poly.pdbx_strand_id
1 'polypeptide(L)'
;MQNILFGIRSRPFVILVGLFLISTIIAISELTFESEKQFMKNIQKSSGNPSFDYGIWLLTESGNVFVMLPFSIILLIIRKTRKIGMILLILLVVSTILTGYMKCGVDRDRPFLEWLGSELPFDVEPDSFSLFCEGRSWTAGFPSGHAARSAMFAFVMVYVLSEKFPRGAHLIWLYPILMSFSRIYVLQHYPLDVIGGSILGILLAGYISKRLKLDEIFLPRKV
;
A
#
# COMPACT_ATOMS: atom_id res chain seq x y z
N MET A 1 -3.97 12.60 -20.30
CA MET A 1 -4.04 11.82 -19.04
C MET A 1 -4.85 12.46 -17.91
N GLN A 2 -5.65 13.50 -18.16
CA GLN A 2 -6.42 14.21 -17.11
C GLN A 2 -7.59 13.41 -16.48
N ASN A 3 -7.93 12.23 -16.99
CA ASN A 3 -9.11 11.47 -16.53
C ASN A 3 -8.82 10.29 -15.59
N ILE A 4 -7.62 10.22 -14.98
CA ILE A 4 -7.27 9.14 -14.05
C ILE A 4 -7.89 9.37 -12.66
N LEU A 5 -8.15 10.64 -12.29
CA LEU A 5 -8.84 10.97 -11.06
C LEU A 5 -10.34 10.70 -11.20
N PHE A 6 -10.92 9.99 -10.26
CA PHE A 6 -12.29 9.51 -10.38
C PHE A 6 -13.18 9.87 -9.19
N GLY A 7 -14.45 10.08 -9.46
CA GLY A 7 -15.47 10.31 -8.44
C GLY A 7 -16.25 9.03 -8.11
N ILE A 8 -17.07 9.10 -7.06
CA ILE A 8 -17.83 7.96 -6.50
C ILE A 8 -18.76 7.24 -7.50
N ARG A 9 -19.24 7.95 -8.53
CA ARG A 9 -20.14 7.39 -9.56
C ARG A 9 -19.41 6.99 -10.85
N SER A 10 -18.09 7.08 -10.88
CA SER A 10 -17.31 6.74 -12.07
C SER A 10 -17.14 5.21 -12.20
N ARG A 11 -17.03 4.73 -13.44
CA ARG A 11 -16.77 3.30 -13.70
C ARG A 11 -15.52 2.78 -12.98
N PRO A 12 -14.35 3.46 -12.99
CA PRO A 12 -13.18 2.98 -12.25
C PRO A 12 -13.43 2.82 -10.75
N PHE A 13 -14.16 3.76 -10.12
CA PHE A 13 -14.49 3.67 -8.70
C PHE A 13 -15.32 2.43 -8.40
N VAL A 14 -16.40 2.20 -9.16
CA VAL A 14 -17.29 1.05 -8.95
C VAL A 14 -16.56 -0.28 -9.18
N ILE A 15 -15.71 -0.35 -10.22
CA ILE A 15 -14.90 -1.55 -10.49
C ILE A 15 -13.92 -1.82 -9.33
N LEU A 16 -13.18 -0.80 -8.87
CA LEU A 16 -12.23 -0.98 -7.76
C LEU A 16 -12.92 -1.36 -6.46
N VAL A 17 -14.09 -0.78 -6.16
CA VAL A 17 -14.89 -1.19 -4.99
C VAL A 17 -15.32 -2.65 -5.14
N GLY A 18 -15.81 -3.06 -6.31
CA GLY A 18 -16.20 -4.44 -6.58
C GLY A 18 -15.03 -5.42 -6.41
N LEU A 19 -13.86 -5.10 -6.99
CA LEU A 19 -12.65 -5.91 -6.84
C LEU A 19 -12.18 -5.98 -5.38
N PHE A 20 -12.27 -4.88 -4.64
CA PHE A 20 -11.92 -4.85 -3.23
C PHE A 20 -12.87 -5.72 -2.39
N LEU A 21 -14.18 -5.63 -2.63
CA LEU A 21 -15.17 -6.46 -1.96
C LEU A 21 -14.97 -7.95 -2.28
N ILE A 22 -14.70 -8.29 -3.54
CA ILE A 22 -14.39 -9.67 -3.94
C ILE A 22 -13.14 -10.17 -3.21
N SER A 23 -12.06 -9.39 -3.17
CA SER A 23 -10.85 -9.77 -2.44
C SER A 23 -11.10 -9.93 -0.94
N THR A 24 -11.97 -9.10 -0.35
CA THR A 24 -12.37 -9.21 1.05
C THR A 24 -13.16 -10.49 1.32
N ILE A 25 -14.12 -10.82 0.46
CA ILE A 25 -14.91 -12.07 0.58
C ILE A 25 -14.00 -13.29 0.48
N ILE A 26 -13.07 -13.32 -0.48
CA ILE A 26 -12.09 -14.41 -0.64
C ILE A 26 -11.20 -14.51 0.61
N ALA A 27 -10.79 -13.37 1.19
CA ALA A 27 -9.96 -13.34 2.40
C ALA A 27 -10.70 -13.92 3.62
N ILE A 28 -12.00 -13.60 3.79
CA ILE A 28 -12.84 -14.11 4.87
C ILE A 28 -13.14 -15.61 4.68
N SER A 29 -13.36 -16.05 3.45
CA SER A 29 -13.68 -17.46 3.14
C SER A 29 -12.47 -18.39 3.14
N GLU A 30 -11.26 -17.85 3.26
CA GLU A 30 -9.98 -18.57 3.19
C GLU A 30 -9.80 -19.44 1.93
N LEU A 31 -10.58 -19.18 0.87
CA LEU A 31 -10.63 -19.98 -0.35
C LEU A 31 -9.26 -20.19 -1.01
N THR A 32 -8.37 -19.18 -0.91
CA THR A 32 -7.03 -19.21 -1.52
C THR A 32 -5.92 -19.58 -0.53
N PHE A 33 -6.25 -19.83 0.73
CA PHE A 33 -5.29 -19.92 1.83
C PHE A 33 -4.19 -20.97 1.57
N GLU A 34 -4.54 -22.20 1.22
CA GLU A 34 -3.56 -23.28 0.99
C GLU A 34 -2.68 -23.01 -0.24
N SER A 35 -3.23 -22.44 -1.30
CA SER A 35 -2.45 -22.09 -2.49
C SER A 35 -1.48 -20.95 -2.23
N GLU A 36 -1.88 -19.93 -1.46
CA GLU A 36 -1.03 -18.83 -1.05
C GLU A 36 0.10 -19.31 -0.12
N LYS A 37 -0.22 -20.18 0.83
CA LYS A 37 0.75 -20.83 1.71
C LYS A 37 1.81 -21.59 0.94
N GLN A 38 1.41 -22.39 -0.03
CA GLN A 38 2.34 -23.12 -0.88
C GLN A 38 3.20 -22.19 -1.73
N PHE A 39 2.62 -21.12 -2.25
CA PHE A 39 3.36 -20.07 -2.99
C PHE A 39 4.43 -19.42 -2.12
N MET A 40 4.08 -19.04 -0.89
CA MET A 40 5.01 -18.41 0.05
C MET A 40 6.15 -19.35 0.46
N LYS A 41 5.88 -20.62 0.71
CA LYS A 41 6.91 -21.63 0.99
C LYS A 41 7.91 -21.73 -0.16
N ASN A 42 7.46 -21.60 -1.40
CA ASN A 42 8.35 -21.65 -2.57
C ASN A 42 9.23 -20.39 -2.67
N ILE A 43 8.70 -19.20 -2.37
CA ILE A 43 9.49 -17.96 -2.33
C ILE A 43 10.58 -18.05 -1.26
N GLN A 44 10.26 -18.60 -0.09
CA GLN A 44 11.21 -18.71 1.01
C GLN A 44 12.39 -19.64 0.76
N LYS A 45 12.24 -20.65 -0.08
CA LYS A 45 13.36 -21.48 -0.50
C LYS A 45 14.48 -20.66 -1.18
N SER A 46 14.15 -19.46 -1.63
CA SER A 46 15.08 -18.52 -2.28
C SER A 46 15.66 -17.48 -1.31
N SER A 47 15.26 -17.51 -0.03
CA SER A 47 15.80 -16.65 1.03
C SER A 47 17.16 -17.16 1.53
N GLY A 48 17.92 -16.28 2.19
CA GLY A 48 19.21 -16.64 2.77
C GLY A 48 20.43 -16.01 2.10
N ASN A 49 20.21 -15.09 1.13
CA ASN A 49 21.29 -14.23 0.64
C ASN A 49 21.29 -12.92 1.43
N PRO A 50 22.28 -12.66 2.31
CA PRO A 50 22.25 -11.52 3.23
C PRO A 50 22.13 -10.16 2.53
N SER A 51 22.77 -9.98 1.36
CA SER A 51 22.69 -8.72 0.62
C SER A 51 21.31 -8.49 0.01
N PHE A 52 20.69 -9.54 -0.51
CA PHE A 52 19.34 -9.48 -1.04
C PHE A 52 18.31 -9.24 0.07
N ASP A 53 18.43 -9.96 1.17
CA ASP A 53 17.56 -9.84 2.34
C ASP A 53 17.60 -8.43 2.92
N TYR A 54 18.80 -7.84 3.04
CA TYR A 54 18.96 -6.45 3.45
C TYR A 54 18.30 -5.46 2.49
N GLY A 55 18.44 -5.68 1.18
CA GLY A 55 17.76 -4.88 0.16
C GLY A 55 16.23 -4.93 0.27
N ILE A 56 15.70 -6.12 0.51
CA ILE A 56 14.26 -6.32 0.73
C ILE A 56 13.78 -5.64 2.02
N TRP A 57 14.59 -5.71 3.08
CA TRP A 57 14.30 -5.01 4.32
C TRP A 57 14.24 -3.49 4.13
N LEU A 58 15.23 -2.88 3.49
CA LEU A 58 15.21 -1.44 3.18
C LEU A 58 13.99 -1.05 2.36
N LEU A 59 13.63 -1.88 1.39
CA LEU A 59 12.46 -1.66 0.57
C LEU A 59 11.19 -1.70 1.41
N THR A 60 11.02 -2.69 2.27
CA THR A 60 9.84 -2.82 3.13
C THR A 60 9.71 -1.64 4.10
N GLU A 61 10.84 -1.19 4.71
CA GLU A 61 10.86 -0.04 5.61
C GLU A 61 10.47 1.27 4.90
N SER A 62 10.75 1.42 3.62
CA SER A 62 10.34 2.60 2.86
C SER A 62 8.83 2.81 2.81
N GLY A 63 8.02 1.76 2.98
CA GLY A 63 6.56 1.79 3.06
C GLY A 63 6.00 2.00 4.46
N ASN A 64 6.88 2.12 5.47
CA ASN A 64 6.48 2.38 6.84
C ASN A 64 5.90 3.80 6.99
N VAL A 65 4.90 3.95 7.87
CA VAL A 65 4.29 5.26 8.18
C VAL A 65 5.35 6.26 8.65
N PHE A 66 6.30 5.81 9.47
CA PHE A 66 7.36 6.67 10.01
C PHE A 66 8.36 7.17 8.96
N VAL A 67 8.42 6.53 7.78
CA VAL A 67 9.22 7.01 6.63
C VAL A 67 8.37 7.89 5.72
N MET A 68 7.13 7.50 5.44
CA MET A 68 6.25 8.23 4.53
C MET A 68 5.73 9.55 5.12
N LEU A 69 5.57 9.62 6.45
CA LEU A 69 5.09 10.81 7.13
C LEU A 69 6.06 11.99 7.00
N PRO A 70 7.37 11.88 7.38
CA PRO A 70 8.34 12.95 7.18
C PRO A 70 8.46 13.37 5.71
N PHE A 71 8.46 12.43 4.77
CA PHE A 71 8.49 12.74 3.34
C PHE A 71 7.29 13.60 2.92
N SER A 72 6.09 13.26 3.37
CA SER A 72 4.86 14.01 3.07
C SER A 72 4.90 15.41 3.71
N ILE A 73 5.45 15.55 4.93
CA ILE A 73 5.64 16.82 5.62
C ILE A 73 6.65 17.71 4.87
N ILE A 74 7.76 17.15 4.40
CA ILE A 74 8.74 17.91 3.60
C ILE A 74 8.06 18.48 2.34
N LEU A 75 7.28 17.69 1.62
CA LEU A 75 6.52 18.16 0.46
C LEU A 75 5.49 19.23 0.84
N LEU A 76 4.89 19.16 2.03
CA LEU A 76 3.93 20.14 2.53
C LEU A 76 4.59 21.49 2.84
N ILE A 77 5.80 21.50 3.38
CA ILE A 77 6.56 22.72 3.72
C ILE A 77 6.99 23.46 2.45
N ILE A 78 7.43 22.74 1.41
CA ILE A 78 7.89 23.33 0.16
C ILE A 78 6.70 23.90 -0.60
N ARG A 79 6.72 25.23 -0.85
CA ARG A 79 5.60 25.95 -1.49
C ARG A 79 5.13 25.34 -2.82
N LYS A 80 6.06 24.84 -3.64
CA LYS A 80 5.75 24.28 -4.98
C LYS A 80 5.04 22.94 -4.89
N THR A 81 5.29 22.13 -3.87
CA THR A 81 4.77 20.77 -3.69
C THR A 81 3.75 20.65 -2.56
N ARG A 82 3.41 21.79 -1.91
CA ARG A 82 2.53 21.85 -0.72
C ARG A 82 1.23 21.07 -0.89
N LYS A 83 0.55 21.22 -2.03
CA LYS A 83 -0.72 20.54 -2.30
C LYS A 83 -0.53 19.05 -2.39
N ILE A 84 0.57 18.60 -2.99
CA ILE A 84 0.91 17.17 -3.09
C ILE A 84 1.16 16.60 -1.69
N GLY A 85 1.98 17.26 -0.88
CA GLY A 85 2.27 16.87 0.51
C GLY A 85 1.00 16.80 1.36
N MET A 86 0.10 17.78 1.26
CA MET A 86 -1.19 17.76 1.94
C MET A 86 -2.05 16.55 1.55
N ILE A 87 -2.14 16.25 0.26
CA ILE A 87 -2.91 15.11 -0.24
C ILE A 87 -2.30 13.79 0.26
N LEU A 88 -0.97 13.64 0.20
CA LEU A 88 -0.29 12.45 0.70
C LEU A 88 -0.48 12.26 2.20
N LEU A 89 -0.45 13.33 3.01
CA LEU A 89 -0.73 13.26 4.44
C LEU A 89 -2.16 12.80 4.73
N ILE A 90 -3.14 13.38 4.06
CA ILE A 90 -4.55 12.99 4.22
C ILE A 90 -4.73 11.52 3.81
N LEU A 91 -4.14 11.11 2.70
CA LEU A 91 -4.16 9.73 2.24
C LEU A 91 -3.50 8.78 3.25
N LEU A 92 -2.35 9.17 3.81
CA LEU A 92 -1.64 8.39 4.82
C LEU A 92 -2.50 8.16 6.06
N VAL A 93 -3.12 9.21 6.59
CA VAL A 93 -4.01 9.11 7.76
C VAL A 93 -5.23 8.25 7.44
N VAL A 94 -5.93 8.55 6.35
CA VAL A 94 -7.15 7.82 5.98
C VAL A 94 -6.86 6.34 5.69
N SER A 95 -5.79 6.04 4.97
CA SER A 95 -5.43 4.64 4.66
C SER A 95 -5.02 3.88 5.94
N THR A 96 -4.29 4.50 6.86
CA THR A 96 -3.88 3.87 8.12
C THR A 96 -5.09 3.54 8.99
N ILE A 97 -6.02 4.49 9.15
CA ILE A 97 -7.25 4.29 9.90
C ILE A 97 -8.10 3.18 9.26
N LEU A 98 -8.33 3.28 7.95
CA LEU A 98 -9.19 2.34 7.25
C LEU A 98 -8.62 0.93 7.22
N THR A 99 -7.32 0.77 6.94
CA THR A 99 -6.67 -0.55 6.99
C THR A 99 -6.68 -1.13 8.41
N GLY A 100 -6.51 -0.30 9.44
CA GLY A 100 -6.62 -0.72 10.83
C GLY A 100 -8.00 -1.31 11.15
N TYR A 101 -9.08 -0.59 10.85
CA TYR A 101 -10.45 -1.08 11.07
C TYR A 101 -10.77 -2.32 10.23
N MET A 102 -10.30 -2.38 8.99
CA MET A 102 -10.57 -3.54 8.14
C MET A 102 -9.85 -4.80 8.62
N LYS A 103 -8.66 -4.66 9.18
CA LYS A 103 -7.95 -5.77 9.82
C LYS A 103 -8.76 -6.38 10.94
N CYS A 104 -9.41 -5.54 11.75
CA CYS A 104 -10.30 -6.01 12.80
C CYS A 104 -11.53 -6.75 12.27
N GLY A 105 -12.11 -6.24 11.17
CA GLY A 105 -13.35 -6.80 10.62
C GLY A 105 -13.14 -8.09 9.83
N VAL A 106 -12.00 -8.25 9.17
CA VAL A 106 -11.68 -9.44 8.36
C VAL A 106 -10.99 -10.51 9.21
N ASP A 107 -10.17 -10.10 10.18
CA ASP A 107 -9.47 -10.95 11.16
C ASP A 107 -8.71 -12.13 10.52
N ARG A 108 -8.12 -11.92 9.35
CA ARG A 108 -7.33 -12.92 8.65
C ARG A 108 -5.92 -12.99 9.23
N ASP A 109 -5.51 -14.17 9.70
CA ASP A 109 -4.20 -14.38 10.27
C ASP A 109 -3.06 -14.08 9.27
N ARG A 110 -1.92 -13.64 9.82
CA ARG A 110 -0.68 -13.48 9.04
C ARG A 110 0.02 -14.82 8.83
N PRO A 111 0.92 -14.91 7.81
CA PRO A 111 1.80 -16.06 7.69
C PRO A 111 2.63 -16.28 8.95
N PHE A 112 2.76 -17.53 9.39
CA PHE A 112 3.57 -17.87 10.56
C PHE A 112 5.06 -17.88 10.21
N LEU A 113 5.87 -17.23 11.06
CA LEU A 113 7.33 -17.22 10.95
C LEU A 113 7.94 -18.64 11.09
N GLU A 114 7.24 -19.57 11.77
CA GLU A 114 7.65 -20.96 11.91
C GLU A 114 7.80 -21.73 10.59
N TRP A 115 7.27 -21.21 9.51
CA TRP A 115 7.47 -21.78 8.18
C TRP A 115 8.81 -21.42 7.54
N LEU A 116 9.52 -20.47 8.16
CA LEU A 116 10.87 -20.10 7.79
C LEU A 116 11.81 -21.19 8.28
N GLY A 117 12.35 -21.95 7.36
CA GLY A 117 13.50 -22.81 7.62
C GLY A 117 14.81 -22.04 7.88
N SER A 118 14.77 -20.70 7.83
CA SER A 118 15.87 -19.77 8.10
C SER A 118 15.36 -18.55 8.82
N GLU A 119 16.05 -18.10 9.86
CA GLU A 119 15.80 -16.81 10.48
C GLU A 119 16.09 -15.70 9.45
N LEU A 120 15.14 -14.80 9.23
CA LEU A 120 15.45 -13.56 8.52
C LEU A 120 16.50 -12.79 9.34
N PRO A 121 17.51 -12.17 8.70
CA PRO A 121 18.60 -11.51 9.39
C PRO A 121 18.20 -10.26 10.18
N PHE A 122 16.91 -9.95 10.24
CA PHE A 122 16.34 -8.79 10.96
C PHE A 122 14.95 -9.08 11.48
N ASP A 123 14.66 -8.55 12.65
CA ASP A 123 13.30 -8.49 13.18
C ASP A 123 12.47 -7.52 12.33
N VAL A 124 11.57 -8.06 11.54
CA VAL A 124 10.56 -7.26 10.87
C VAL A 124 9.40 -7.11 11.84
N GLU A 125 9.43 -6.03 12.63
CA GLU A 125 8.32 -5.74 13.52
C GLU A 125 7.01 -5.63 12.73
N PRO A 126 5.94 -6.28 13.16
CA PRO A 126 4.63 -6.07 12.59
C PRO A 126 4.23 -4.60 12.79
N ASP A 127 3.49 -4.03 11.84
CA ASP A 127 3.00 -2.64 11.90
C ASP A 127 2.29 -2.37 13.24
N SER A 128 2.96 -1.66 14.13
CA SER A 128 2.62 -1.57 15.55
C SER A 128 1.65 -0.45 15.93
N PHE A 129 0.70 -0.12 15.07
CA PHE A 129 -0.29 0.89 15.42
C PHE A 129 -1.53 0.23 16.05
N SER A 130 -1.44 -0.10 17.34
CA SER A 130 -2.46 -0.85 18.10
C SER A 130 -3.65 -0.02 18.60
N LEU A 131 -3.97 1.11 17.95
CA LEU A 131 -5.15 1.91 18.33
C LEU A 131 -6.47 1.19 18.06
N PHE A 132 -6.44 0.05 17.40
CA PHE A 132 -7.64 -0.63 16.94
C PHE A 132 -7.68 -2.07 17.48
N CYS A 133 -8.85 -2.48 17.97
CA CYS A 133 -9.22 -3.86 18.27
C CYS A 133 -8.34 -4.58 19.30
N GLU A 134 -7.98 -3.92 20.42
CA GLU A 134 -7.30 -4.57 21.56
C GLU A 134 -6.05 -5.42 21.17
N GLY A 135 -5.29 -4.94 20.18
CA GLY A 135 -4.09 -5.62 19.72
C GLY A 135 -4.26 -6.61 18.56
N ARG A 136 -5.48 -6.98 18.16
CA ARG A 136 -5.73 -7.88 17.01
C ARG A 136 -5.29 -7.33 15.66
N SER A 137 -5.21 -6.01 15.52
CA SER A 137 -4.66 -5.38 14.31
C SER A 137 -3.20 -5.79 14.02
N TRP A 138 -2.49 -6.35 15.00
CA TRP A 138 -1.12 -6.84 14.88
C TRP A 138 -1.04 -8.21 14.22
N THR A 139 -1.97 -9.09 14.54
CA THR A 139 -2.01 -10.46 14.03
C THR A 139 -2.71 -10.54 12.68
N ALA A 140 -3.63 -9.61 12.40
CA ALA A 140 -4.40 -9.63 11.16
C ALA A 140 -3.62 -9.14 9.94
N GLY A 141 -3.73 -9.89 8.85
CA GLY A 141 -3.01 -9.66 7.59
C GLY A 141 -3.75 -8.76 6.60
N PHE A 142 -5.06 -8.94 6.43
CA PHE A 142 -5.83 -8.29 5.37
C PHE A 142 -6.52 -7.00 5.82
N PRO A 143 -6.44 -5.92 5.02
CA PRO A 143 -5.55 -5.69 3.88
C PRO A 143 -4.15 -5.20 4.29
N SER A 144 -3.14 -5.36 3.43
CA SER A 144 -1.80 -4.86 3.68
C SER A 144 -1.72 -3.34 3.68
N GLY A 145 -1.32 -2.75 4.81
CA GLY A 145 -1.13 -1.30 4.93
C GLY A 145 0.04 -0.77 4.08
N HIS A 146 1.17 -1.50 4.00
CA HIS A 146 2.31 -1.14 3.16
C HIS A 146 1.95 -1.13 1.67
N ALA A 147 1.22 -2.14 1.20
CA ALA A 147 0.75 -2.19 -0.18
C ALA A 147 -0.23 -1.04 -0.49
N ALA A 148 -1.13 -0.71 0.43
CA ALA A 148 -2.05 0.41 0.27
C ALA A 148 -1.29 1.75 0.19
N ARG A 149 -0.36 2.00 1.11
CA ARG A 149 0.43 3.23 1.16
C ARG A 149 1.32 3.40 -0.06
N SER A 150 2.03 2.35 -0.48
CA SER A 150 2.88 2.40 -1.68
C SER A 150 2.08 2.60 -2.97
N ALA A 151 0.91 1.96 -3.09
CA ALA A 151 0.03 2.11 -4.25
C ALA A 151 -0.59 3.52 -4.35
N MET A 152 -1.07 4.09 -3.22
CA MET A 152 -1.57 5.47 -3.22
C MET A 152 -0.47 6.49 -3.51
N PHE A 153 0.74 6.28 -2.97
CA PHE A 153 1.90 7.12 -3.26
C PHE A 153 2.24 7.09 -4.75
N ALA A 154 2.37 5.89 -5.32
CA ALA A 154 2.65 5.72 -6.74
C ALA A 154 1.58 6.39 -7.60
N PHE A 155 0.30 6.22 -7.28
CA PHE A 155 -0.81 6.84 -8.01
C PHE A 155 -0.67 8.37 -8.06
N VAL A 156 -0.47 9.03 -6.90
CA VAL A 156 -0.31 10.48 -6.82
C VAL A 156 0.93 10.95 -7.57
N MET A 157 2.06 10.26 -7.39
CA MET A 157 3.32 10.65 -8.05
C MET A 157 3.28 10.42 -9.56
N VAL A 158 2.70 9.32 -10.03
CA VAL A 158 2.49 9.08 -11.47
C VAL A 158 1.61 10.19 -12.06
N TYR A 159 0.53 10.55 -11.38
CA TYR A 159 -0.35 11.64 -11.84
C TYR A 159 0.41 12.95 -11.99
N VAL A 160 1.17 13.34 -10.95
CA VAL A 160 1.90 14.61 -10.92
C VAL A 160 3.05 14.64 -11.93
N LEU A 161 3.80 13.55 -12.05
CA LEU A 161 5.00 13.51 -12.89
C LEU A 161 4.70 13.21 -14.36
N SER A 162 3.56 12.60 -14.66
CA SER A 162 3.20 12.26 -16.04
C SER A 162 3.03 13.46 -16.95
N GLU A 163 2.83 14.66 -16.40
CA GLU A 163 2.76 15.87 -17.19
C GLU A 163 4.13 16.27 -17.79
N LYS A 164 5.20 16.08 -16.99
CA LYS A 164 6.58 16.38 -17.44
C LYS A 164 7.29 15.18 -18.04
N PHE A 165 7.00 13.98 -17.55
CA PHE A 165 7.65 12.72 -17.92
C PHE A 165 6.61 11.64 -18.23
N PRO A 166 5.84 11.75 -19.32
CA PRO A 166 4.66 10.90 -19.54
C PRO A 166 4.96 9.41 -19.65
N ARG A 167 6.14 9.02 -20.13
CA ARG A 167 6.57 7.62 -20.22
C ARG A 167 7.30 7.16 -18.96
N GLY A 168 8.21 7.99 -18.42
CA GLY A 168 9.04 7.65 -17.25
C GLY A 168 8.23 7.60 -15.95
N ALA A 169 7.17 8.41 -15.81
CA ALA A 169 6.33 8.41 -14.63
C ALA A 169 5.71 7.03 -14.33
N HIS A 170 5.41 6.22 -15.35
CA HIS A 170 4.85 4.89 -15.17
C HIS A 170 5.81 3.90 -14.49
N LEU A 171 7.13 4.14 -14.52
CA LEU A 171 8.09 3.31 -13.80
C LEU A 171 7.88 3.36 -12.28
N ILE A 172 7.21 4.40 -11.76
CA ILE A 172 6.88 4.51 -10.34
C ILE A 172 5.97 3.36 -9.89
N TRP A 173 5.19 2.75 -10.79
CA TRP A 173 4.39 1.57 -10.46
C TRP A 173 5.21 0.34 -10.07
N LEU A 174 6.52 0.31 -10.39
CA LEU A 174 7.42 -0.73 -9.88
C LEU A 174 7.53 -0.67 -8.34
N TYR A 175 7.38 0.51 -7.73
CA TYR A 175 7.48 0.65 -6.29
C TYR A 175 6.42 -0.16 -5.52
N PRO A 176 5.10 -0.02 -5.75
CA PRO A 176 4.11 -0.85 -5.06
C PRO A 176 4.18 -2.33 -5.44
N ILE A 177 4.66 -2.69 -6.64
CA ILE A 177 4.88 -4.09 -7.03
C ILE A 177 6.00 -4.69 -6.18
N LEU A 178 7.15 -4.02 -6.11
CA LEU A 178 8.28 -4.45 -5.31
C LEU A 178 7.96 -4.42 -3.81
N MET A 179 7.20 -3.42 -3.34
CA MET A 179 6.70 -3.35 -1.98
C MET A 179 5.81 -4.55 -1.64
N SER A 180 4.87 -4.88 -2.51
CA SER A 180 3.99 -6.06 -2.33
C SER A 180 4.81 -7.35 -2.26
N PHE A 181 5.80 -7.51 -3.15
CA PHE A 181 6.72 -8.63 -3.11
C PHE A 181 7.51 -8.68 -1.80
N SER A 182 8.04 -7.54 -1.33
CA SER A 182 8.80 -7.49 -0.08
C SER A 182 7.96 -7.96 1.12
N ARG A 183 6.68 -7.59 1.20
CA ARG A 183 5.78 -8.00 2.30
C ARG A 183 5.47 -9.49 2.28
N ILE A 184 5.40 -10.10 1.10
CA ILE A 184 5.26 -11.56 0.94
C ILE A 184 6.57 -12.25 1.34
N TYR A 185 7.70 -11.71 0.88
CA TYR A 185 9.03 -12.26 1.13
C TYR A 185 9.37 -12.31 2.64
N VAL A 186 9.07 -11.22 3.37
CA VAL A 186 9.30 -11.14 4.82
C VAL A 186 8.16 -11.77 5.65
N LEU A 187 7.27 -12.57 5.05
CA LEU A 187 6.16 -13.29 5.68
C LEU A 187 5.19 -12.43 6.51
N GLN A 188 5.03 -11.19 6.16
CA GLN A 188 4.09 -10.31 6.86
C GLN A 188 2.69 -10.37 6.27
N HIS A 189 2.55 -10.79 5.01
CA HIS A 189 1.28 -10.80 4.30
C HIS A 189 1.20 -11.91 3.26
N TYR A 190 0.02 -12.47 3.08
CA TYR A 190 -0.31 -13.32 1.95
C TYR A 190 -0.48 -12.50 0.65
N PRO A 191 -0.36 -13.14 -0.55
CA PRO A 191 -0.59 -12.48 -1.83
C PRO A 191 -1.92 -11.72 -1.92
N LEU A 192 -3.00 -12.28 -1.40
CA LEU A 192 -4.31 -11.62 -1.41
C LEU A 192 -4.35 -10.35 -0.55
N ASP A 193 -3.61 -10.32 0.56
CA ASP A 193 -3.55 -9.16 1.44
C ASP A 193 -2.92 -7.95 0.74
N VAL A 194 -1.85 -8.18 -0.04
CA VAL A 194 -1.16 -7.10 -0.78
C VAL A 194 -1.96 -6.67 -2.01
N ILE A 195 -2.68 -7.59 -2.65
CA ILE A 195 -3.62 -7.26 -3.75
C ILE A 195 -4.74 -6.36 -3.20
N GLY A 196 -5.43 -6.80 -2.14
CA GLY A 196 -6.48 -6.03 -1.50
C GLY A 196 -5.99 -4.65 -1.03
N GLY A 197 -4.81 -4.60 -0.38
CA GLY A 197 -4.17 -3.35 0.02
C GLY A 197 -3.90 -2.42 -1.16
N SER A 198 -3.34 -2.93 -2.25
CA SER A 198 -3.04 -2.13 -3.45
C SER A 198 -4.31 -1.57 -4.10
N ILE A 199 -5.37 -2.36 -4.22
CA ILE A 199 -6.67 -1.91 -4.75
C ILE A 199 -7.22 -0.80 -3.85
N LEU A 200 -7.19 -0.97 -2.54
CA LEU A 200 -7.64 0.04 -1.58
C LEU A 200 -6.82 1.33 -1.71
N GLY A 201 -5.49 1.22 -1.83
CA GLY A 201 -4.62 2.37 -2.01
C GLY A 201 -4.94 3.17 -3.27
N ILE A 202 -5.13 2.50 -4.42
CA ILE A 202 -5.53 3.13 -5.69
C ILE A 202 -6.91 3.78 -5.56
N LEU A 203 -7.87 3.09 -4.95
CA LEU A 203 -9.23 3.57 -4.73
C LEU A 203 -9.23 4.88 -3.93
N LEU A 204 -8.52 4.90 -2.79
CA LEU A 204 -8.41 6.09 -1.95
C LEU A 204 -7.68 7.22 -2.67
N ALA A 205 -6.56 6.92 -3.33
CA ALA A 205 -5.78 7.93 -4.03
C ALA A 205 -6.59 8.60 -5.15
N GLY A 206 -7.26 7.84 -6.00
CA GLY A 206 -8.05 8.40 -7.10
C GLY A 206 -9.23 9.24 -6.63
N TYR A 207 -9.94 8.77 -5.60
CA TYR A 207 -11.10 9.46 -5.05
C TYR A 207 -10.72 10.72 -4.27
N ILE A 208 -9.80 10.60 -3.29
CA ILE A 208 -9.40 11.71 -2.42
C ILE A 208 -8.67 12.79 -3.22
N SER A 209 -7.77 12.40 -4.14
CA SER A 209 -7.07 13.36 -5.00
C SER A 209 -8.04 14.16 -5.88
N LYS A 210 -9.12 13.52 -6.36
CA LYS A 210 -10.18 14.23 -7.10
C LYS A 210 -10.94 15.19 -6.20
N ARG A 211 -11.30 14.77 -4.99
CA ARG A 211 -12.01 15.64 -4.02
C ARG A 211 -11.18 16.83 -3.58
N LEU A 212 -9.87 16.64 -3.42
CA LEU A 212 -8.93 17.70 -3.04
C LEU A 212 -8.39 18.46 -4.26
N LYS A 213 -8.96 18.22 -5.45
CA LYS A 213 -8.66 18.95 -6.67
C LYS A 213 -7.17 18.92 -7.06
N LEU A 214 -6.56 17.72 -7.03
CA LEU A 214 -5.16 17.54 -7.43
C LEU A 214 -4.90 18.05 -8.86
N ASP A 215 -5.89 17.97 -9.73
CA ASP A 215 -5.88 18.50 -11.10
C ASP A 215 -5.65 20.01 -11.18
N GLU A 216 -6.01 20.78 -10.15
CA GLU A 216 -5.80 22.24 -10.14
C GLU A 216 -4.34 22.65 -9.92
N ILE A 217 -3.43 21.75 -9.58
CA ILE A 217 -1.99 22.10 -9.43
C ILE A 217 -1.35 22.52 -10.75
N PHE A 218 -1.92 22.10 -11.87
CA PHE A 218 -1.44 22.40 -13.22
C PHE A 218 -2.12 23.64 -13.85
N LEU A 219 -3.16 24.17 -13.19
CA LEU A 219 -3.83 25.36 -13.68
C LEU A 219 -2.96 26.61 -13.39
N PRO A 220 -2.83 27.55 -14.34
CA PRO A 220 -2.19 28.84 -14.06
C PRO A 220 -2.92 29.51 -12.90
N ARG A 221 -2.19 29.96 -11.91
CA ARG A 221 -2.79 30.75 -10.81
C ARG A 221 -3.42 31.98 -11.43
N LYS A 222 -4.74 32.13 -11.29
CA LYS A 222 -5.37 33.44 -11.54
C LYS A 222 -4.73 34.41 -10.55
N VAL A 223 -3.97 35.37 -11.11
CA VAL A 223 -3.41 36.50 -10.41
C VAL A 223 -4.54 37.42 -10.00
#